data_ecb0883066f05592d2876ec5fc556fd2
#
_entry.id   ecb0883066f05592d2876ec5fc556fd2
#
_cell.length_a   1.000
_cell.length_b   1.000
_cell.length_c   1.000
_cell.angle_alpha   90.00
_cell.angle_beta   90.00
_cell.angle_gamma   90.00
#
_symmetry.space_group_name_H-M   'P 1'
#
loop_
_entity.id
_entity.type
_entity.pdbx_description
1 polymer ?
#
loop_
_entity_poly.entity_id
_entity_poly.type
_entity_poly.pdbx_seq_one_letter_code
_entity_poly.pdbx_strand_id
1 'polypeptide(L)'
;MPLDQSPASQSPENPAPVESVPGIHVDPNARAIWSEVGYASWYGPNYNKKKAANGEIYDQDGMTAAHNTLPLNSIVRVVNLKNHQSTVVRITDRGPFIAGRIIDLSVAAAKAVSVYLPGTAEVRLDVLEAPRPIESGGRWCVQIGAFQLQADAVELKSQLLDRYPGSQVLQFKGPTGYWVRIRVAQDDKDKTREVYQQTRVNEGGVFMVRLD
;
A
#
# COMPACT_ATOMS: atom_id res chain seq x y z
N MET A 1 -19.22 -48.77 24.11
CA MET A 1 -19.58 -47.37 23.82
C MET A 1 -18.32 -46.54 23.82
N PRO A 2 -17.79 -46.08 22.69
CA PRO A 2 -16.73 -45.09 22.65
C PRO A 2 -17.33 -43.68 22.63
N LEU A 3 -16.79 -42.83 23.46
CA LEU A 3 -17.16 -41.41 23.60
C LEU A 3 -16.69 -40.62 22.39
N ASP A 4 -17.63 -40.00 21.74
CA ASP A 4 -17.45 -39.00 20.68
C ASP A 4 -16.77 -37.77 21.28
N GLN A 5 -15.52 -37.49 20.84
CA GLN A 5 -14.82 -36.23 21.11
C GLN A 5 -14.87 -35.40 19.84
N SER A 6 -15.90 -34.58 19.71
CA SER A 6 -15.94 -33.50 18.76
C SER A 6 -14.77 -32.51 19.03
N PRO A 7 -14.02 -32.05 18.02
CA PRO A 7 -12.97 -31.05 18.22
C PRO A 7 -13.62 -29.70 18.55
N ALA A 8 -13.16 -29.15 19.67
CA ALA A 8 -13.54 -27.82 20.11
C ALA A 8 -13.22 -26.78 19.04
N SER A 9 -14.23 -26.04 18.61
CA SER A 9 -14.16 -24.85 17.78
C SER A 9 -13.27 -23.83 18.48
N GLN A 10 -12.05 -23.64 17.95
CA GLN A 10 -11.19 -22.54 18.36
C GLN A 10 -11.81 -21.24 17.84
N SER A 11 -12.33 -20.43 18.76
CA SER A 11 -12.69 -19.04 18.49
C SER A 11 -11.43 -18.28 18.00
N PRO A 12 -11.56 -17.33 17.06
CA PRO A 12 -10.41 -16.56 16.61
C PRO A 12 -9.81 -15.78 17.80
N GLU A 13 -8.55 -16.06 18.12
CA GLU A 13 -7.81 -15.36 19.15
C GLU A 13 -7.88 -13.84 18.92
N ASN A 14 -8.31 -13.13 19.94
CA ASN A 14 -8.39 -11.69 19.95
C ASN A 14 -6.97 -11.13 19.83
N PRO A 15 -6.63 -10.27 18.84
CA PRO A 15 -5.29 -9.72 18.73
C PRO A 15 -4.93 -8.96 20.01
N ALA A 16 -3.65 -9.01 20.40
CA ALA A 16 -3.12 -8.31 21.56
C ALA A 16 -3.57 -6.83 21.56
N PRO A 17 -3.83 -6.22 22.74
CA PRO A 17 -4.28 -4.84 22.82
C PRO A 17 -3.30 -3.92 22.09
N VAL A 18 -3.83 -3.07 21.20
CA VAL A 18 -3.04 -2.08 20.46
C VAL A 18 -2.62 -1.00 21.47
N GLU A 19 -1.31 -0.82 21.64
CA GLU A 19 -0.78 0.30 22.39
C GLU A 19 -1.29 1.61 21.76
N SER A 20 -1.63 2.61 22.61
CA SER A 20 -2.09 3.92 22.15
C SER A 20 -1.00 4.57 21.30
N VAL A 21 -1.30 4.80 20.03
CA VAL A 21 -0.37 5.43 19.09
C VAL A 21 -0.54 6.95 19.19
N PRO A 22 0.52 7.72 19.41
CA PRO A 22 0.44 9.18 19.48
C PRO A 22 -0.27 9.77 18.26
N GLY A 23 -1.35 10.53 18.49
CA GLY A 23 -2.11 11.19 17.41
C GLY A 23 -3.10 10.30 16.64
N ILE A 24 -3.22 9.02 16.99
CA ILE A 24 -4.23 8.11 16.42
C ILE A 24 -5.10 7.58 17.56
N HIS A 25 -6.35 7.99 17.58
CA HIS A 25 -7.34 7.49 18.54
C HIS A 25 -8.17 6.42 17.85
N VAL A 26 -8.04 5.18 18.28
CA VAL A 26 -8.82 4.05 17.78
C VAL A 26 -9.43 3.32 18.96
N ASP A 27 -10.71 2.96 18.84
CA ASP A 27 -11.31 2.02 19.78
C ASP A 27 -10.53 0.69 19.73
N PRO A 28 -10.00 0.20 20.87
CA PRO A 28 -9.30 -1.08 20.91
C PRO A 28 -10.13 -2.26 20.37
N ASN A 29 -11.46 -2.15 20.44
CA ASN A 29 -12.41 -3.15 19.96
C ASN A 29 -12.92 -2.86 18.53
N ALA A 30 -12.37 -1.85 17.84
CA ALA A 30 -12.79 -1.52 16.48
C ALA A 30 -12.66 -2.74 15.57
N ARG A 31 -13.77 -3.08 14.90
CA ARG A 31 -13.80 -4.17 13.92
C ARG A 31 -13.25 -3.65 12.58
N ALA A 32 -12.52 -4.52 11.90
CA ALA A 32 -12.07 -4.23 10.55
C ALA A 32 -13.27 -4.07 9.60
N ILE A 33 -13.27 -2.99 8.84
CA ILE A 33 -14.22 -2.75 7.74
C ILE A 33 -13.74 -3.37 6.43
N TRP A 34 -12.45 -3.70 6.36
CA TRP A 34 -11.80 -4.36 5.23
C TRP A 34 -10.47 -4.96 5.68
N SER A 35 -10.05 -6.08 5.06
CA SER A 35 -8.79 -6.74 5.39
C SER A 35 -8.08 -7.27 4.17
N GLU A 36 -6.72 -7.30 4.23
CA GLU A 36 -5.84 -7.85 3.21
C GLU A 36 -4.65 -8.57 3.87
N VAL A 37 -4.14 -9.64 3.25
CA VAL A 37 -2.95 -10.35 3.68
C VAL A 37 -1.89 -10.29 2.58
N GLY A 38 -0.64 -10.03 2.98
CA GLY A 38 0.51 -10.00 2.08
C GLY A 38 1.78 -9.57 2.78
N TYR A 39 2.82 -9.26 2.02
CA TYR A 39 4.11 -8.89 2.58
C TYR A 39 4.20 -7.41 2.89
N ALA A 40 4.65 -7.10 4.11
CA ALA A 40 5.11 -5.77 4.49
C ALA A 40 6.62 -5.64 4.32
N SER A 41 7.07 -4.42 4.02
CA SER A 41 8.45 -3.98 4.24
C SER A 41 8.45 -2.59 4.89
N TRP A 42 9.57 -1.88 4.86
CA TRP A 42 9.65 -0.54 5.44
C TRP A 42 10.48 0.40 4.57
N TYR A 43 10.24 1.69 4.72
CA TYR A 43 10.94 2.73 3.97
C TYR A 43 12.43 2.75 4.30
N GLY A 44 13.27 2.73 3.28
CA GLY A 44 14.71 2.95 3.43
C GLY A 44 15.03 4.38 3.93
N PRO A 45 16.27 4.59 4.40
CA PRO A 45 16.69 5.86 5.03
C PRO A 45 16.58 7.08 4.11
N ASN A 46 16.56 6.86 2.79
CA ASN A 46 16.53 7.94 1.78
C ASN A 46 15.16 8.65 1.64
N TYR A 47 14.13 8.21 2.36
CA TYR A 47 12.78 8.79 2.26
C TYR A 47 12.48 9.79 3.38
N ASN A 48 13.25 9.78 4.47
CA ASN A 48 13.02 10.69 5.59
C ASN A 48 13.07 12.17 5.15
N LYS A 49 12.13 12.97 5.66
CA LYS A 49 11.92 14.40 5.34
C LYS A 49 11.49 14.70 3.89
N LYS A 50 11.12 13.69 3.09
CA LYS A 50 10.50 13.90 1.78
C LYS A 50 8.98 14.05 1.91
N LYS A 51 8.38 14.68 0.91
CA LYS A 51 6.94 14.88 0.84
C LYS A 51 6.24 13.56 0.46
N ALA A 52 5.30 13.14 1.28
CA ALA A 52 4.44 11.99 1.05
C ALA A 52 3.27 12.34 0.10
N ALA A 53 2.53 11.33 -0.37
CA ALA A 53 1.44 11.51 -1.33
C ALA A 53 0.26 12.33 -0.78
N ASN A 54 0.02 12.32 0.53
CA ASN A 54 -0.99 13.16 1.18
C ASN A 54 -0.54 14.61 1.37
N GLY A 55 0.69 14.94 1.03
CA GLY A 55 1.27 16.29 1.11
C GLY A 55 2.05 16.59 2.39
N GLU A 56 2.01 15.72 3.38
CA GLU A 56 2.79 15.84 4.62
C GLU A 56 4.27 15.49 4.39
N ILE A 57 5.12 15.91 5.30
CA ILE A 57 6.53 15.50 5.33
C ILE A 57 6.62 14.14 6.04
N TYR A 58 7.21 13.16 5.37
CA TYR A 58 7.43 11.85 5.96
C TYR A 58 8.40 11.96 7.15
N ASP A 59 7.95 11.44 8.27
CA ASP A 59 8.71 11.24 9.49
C ASP A 59 8.87 9.73 9.73
N GLN A 60 10.12 9.27 9.79
CA GLN A 60 10.41 7.85 10.01
C GLN A 60 10.02 7.36 11.41
N ASP A 61 9.88 8.27 12.37
CA ASP A 61 9.51 7.97 13.76
C ASP A 61 7.99 8.10 14.01
N GLY A 62 7.23 8.55 13.00
CA GLY A 62 5.77 8.58 13.01
C GLY A 62 5.16 7.22 12.65
N MET A 63 3.94 6.96 13.14
CA MET A 63 3.20 5.72 12.86
C MET A 63 2.44 5.84 11.55
N THR A 64 3.17 5.72 10.43
CA THR A 64 2.65 5.91 9.07
C THR A 64 3.08 4.77 8.14
N ALA A 65 2.39 4.66 7.00
CA ALA A 65 2.70 3.68 5.98
C ALA A 65 2.30 4.15 4.57
N ALA A 66 2.85 3.46 3.54
CA ALA A 66 2.38 3.55 2.17
C ALA A 66 1.54 2.34 1.79
N HIS A 67 0.47 2.59 1.05
CA HIS A 67 -0.35 1.57 0.42
C HIS A 67 -0.87 2.06 -0.94
N ASN A 68 -0.93 1.17 -1.94
CA ASN A 68 -1.26 1.59 -3.31
C ASN A 68 -2.73 1.96 -3.51
N THR A 69 -3.64 1.29 -2.84
CA THR A 69 -5.08 1.34 -3.18
C THR A 69 -6.00 1.83 -2.06
N LEU A 70 -5.56 1.80 -0.79
CA LEU A 70 -6.35 2.36 0.30
C LEU A 70 -6.46 3.89 0.17
N PRO A 71 -7.60 4.51 0.53
CA PRO A 71 -7.70 5.96 0.63
C PRO A 71 -6.58 6.54 1.50
N LEU A 72 -6.00 7.69 1.10
CA LEU A 72 -5.07 8.40 1.97
C LEU A 72 -5.77 8.78 3.28
N ASN A 73 -5.00 8.75 4.38
CA ASN A 73 -5.46 8.94 5.76
C ASN A 73 -6.36 7.83 6.33
N SER A 74 -6.46 6.67 5.66
CA SER A 74 -7.04 5.49 6.29
C SER A 74 -6.22 5.06 7.51
N ILE A 75 -6.90 4.58 8.55
CA ILE A 75 -6.32 4.03 9.77
C ILE A 75 -6.34 2.50 9.67
N VAL A 76 -5.17 1.90 9.80
CA VAL A 76 -4.96 0.48 9.53
C VAL A 76 -4.23 -0.17 10.69
N ARG A 77 -4.78 -1.25 11.23
CA ARG A 77 -4.06 -2.16 12.12
C ARG A 77 -3.23 -3.11 11.27
N VAL A 78 -1.94 -3.16 11.53
CA VAL A 78 -1.00 -4.09 10.90
C VAL A 78 -0.67 -5.17 11.90
N VAL A 79 -0.94 -6.42 11.55
CA VAL A 79 -0.67 -7.60 12.40
C VAL A 79 0.37 -8.47 11.71
N ASN A 80 1.52 -8.68 12.34
CA ASN A 80 2.53 -9.62 11.86
C ASN A 80 2.06 -11.05 12.13
N LEU A 81 1.86 -11.83 11.08
CA LEU A 81 1.28 -13.17 11.18
C LEU A 81 2.22 -14.22 11.84
N LYS A 82 3.51 -13.91 11.94
CA LYS A 82 4.50 -14.81 12.55
C LYS A 82 4.51 -14.73 14.08
N ASN A 83 4.36 -13.51 14.63
CA ASN A 83 4.54 -13.27 16.08
C ASN A 83 3.31 -12.61 16.73
N HIS A 84 2.25 -12.33 15.95
CA HIS A 84 0.99 -11.71 16.37
C HIS A 84 1.13 -10.29 16.96
N GLN A 85 2.31 -9.69 16.87
CA GLN A 85 2.46 -8.28 17.24
C GLN A 85 1.68 -7.40 16.28
N SER A 86 1.05 -6.37 16.81
CA SER A 86 0.24 -5.45 16.01
C SER A 86 0.50 -3.99 16.38
N THR A 87 0.29 -3.13 15.41
CA THR A 87 0.31 -1.67 15.61
C THR A 87 -0.70 -1.01 14.69
N VAL A 88 -1.02 0.25 14.96
CA VAL A 88 -1.90 1.04 14.10
C VAL A 88 -1.08 2.08 13.36
N VAL A 89 -1.34 2.23 12.06
CA VAL A 89 -0.68 3.22 11.20
C VAL A 89 -1.71 4.02 10.42
N ARG A 90 -1.32 5.22 10.01
CA ARG A 90 -2.08 6.03 9.05
C ARG A 90 -1.44 5.91 7.66
N ILE A 91 -2.25 5.69 6.65
CA ILE A 91 -1.79 5.63 5.25
C ILE A 91 -1.56 7.06 4.75
N THR A 92 -0.31 7.45 4.59
CA THR A 92 0.09 8.80 4.17
C THR A 92 0.69 8.84 2.77
N ASP A 93 1.10 7.69 2.22
CA ASP A 93 1.85 7.64 0.99
C ASP A 93 1.40 6.52 0.04
N ARG A 94 1.97 6.49 -1.16
CA ARG A 94 1.75 5.51 -2.21
C ARG A 94 2.98 4.62 -2.40
N GLY A 95 2.75 3.35 -2.51
CA GLY A 95 3.70 2.24 -2.55
C GLY A 95 3.12 1.03 -1.80
N PRO A 96 3.80 -0.09 -1.76
CA PRO A 96 5.08 -0.41 -2.42
C PRO A 96 4.98 -0.45 -3.95
N PHE A 97 6.09 -0.12 -4.60
CA PHE A 97 6.26 -0.33 -6.03
C PHE A 97 7.22 -1.50 -6.29
N ILE A 98 7.01 -2.59 -5.57
CA ILE A 98 7.71 -3.88 -5.69
C ILE A 98 6.64 -4.97 -5.64
N ALA A 99 6.68 -5.88 -6.63
CA ALA A 99 5.71 -6.98 -6.72
C ALA A 99 5.73 -7.87 -5.46
N GLY A 100 4.56 -8.30 -5.03
CA GLY A 100 4.37 -9.17 -3.86
C GLY A 100 4.31 -8.44 -2.51
N ARG A 101 4.60 -7.13 -2.45
CA ARG A 101 4.41 -6.32 -1.24
C ARG A 101 3.12 -5.53 -1.30
N ILE A 102 2.46 -5.39 -0.16
CA ILE A 102 1.19 -4.64 -0.03
C ILE A 102 1.34 -3.34 0.76
N ILE A 103 2.32 -3.27 1.69
CA ILE A 103 2.51 -2.11 2.56
C ILE A 103 4.00 -1.86 2.82
N ASP A 104 4.40 -0.59 2.83
CA ASP A 104 5.70 -0.14 3.32
C ASP A 104 5.50 0.69 4.60
N LEU A 105 6.06 0.21 5.70
CA LEU A 105 5.92 0.80 7.03
C LEU A 105 6.96 1.92 7.26
N SER A 106 6.66 2.87 8.13
CA SER A 106 7.69 3.71 8.73
C SER A 106 8.67 2.86 9.55
N VAL A 107 9.82 3.43 9.90
CA VAL A 107 10.81 2.75 10.75
C VAL A 107 10.20 2.41 12.12
N ALA A 108 9.48 3.36 12.74
CA ALA A 108 8.81 3.14 14.02
C ALA A 108 7.77 2.01 13.94
N ALA A 109 6.90 2.03 12.94
CA ALA A 109 5.88 1.00 12.75
C ALA A 109 6.50 -0.38 12.47
N ALA A 110 7.56 -0.44 11.65
CA ALA A 110 8.26 -1.69 11.36
C ALA A 110 8.93 -2.30 12.59
N LYS A 111 9.46 -1.48 13.50
CA LYS A 111 10.00 -1.92 14.79
C LYS A 111 8.91 -2.47 15.69
N ALA A 112 7.76 -1.78 15.78
CA ALA A 112 6.63 -2.17 16.62
C ALA A 112 6.06 -3.56 16.27
N VAL A 113 6.14 -3.99 15.01
CA VAL A 113 5.65 -5.29 14.56
C VAL A 113 6.77 -6.26 14.15
N SER A 114 8.03 -5.98 14.54
CA SER A 114 9.20 -6.82 14.25
C SER A 114 9.46 -7.10 12.76
N VAL A 115 9.12 -6.15 11.88
CA VAL A 115 9.44 -6.19 10.44
C VAL A 115 10.79 -5.56 10.14
N TYR A 116 11.28 -4.68 11.02
CA TYR A 116 12.49 -3.88 10.78
C TYR A 116 13.75 -4.72 10.55
N LEU A 117 14.08 -5.67 11.45
CA LEU A 117 15.30 -6.48 11.34
C LEU A 117 15.27 -7.47 10.18
N PRO A 118 14.18 -8.26 9.96
CA PRO A 118 14.12 -9.18 8.82
C PRO A 118 13.92 -8.45 7.48
N GLY A 119 13.56 -7.17 7.49
CA GLY A 119 13.29 -6.36 6.31
C GLY A 119 11.91 -6.57 5.68
N THR A 120 11.36 -7.78 5.79
CA THR A 120 10.02 -8.14 5.31
C THR A 120 9.37 -9.14 6.25
N ALA A 121 8.03 -9.14 6.31
CA ALA A 121 7.23 -10.17 6.97
C ALA A 121 5.84 -10.25 6.34
N GLU A 122 5.20 -11.40 6.45
CA GLU A 122 3.80 -11.55 6.11
C GLU A 122 2.93 -10.92 7.19
N VAL A 123 2.01 -10.06 6.77
CA VAL A 123 1.12 -9.31 7.66
C VAL A 123 -0.32 -9.39 7.21
N ARG A 124 -1.24 -9.22 8.16
CA ARG A 124 -2.64 -8.87 7.88
C ARG A 124 -2.83 -7.38 8.14
N LEU A 125 -3.48 -6.73 7.21
CA LEU A 125 -3.95 -5.35 7.31
C LEU A 125 -5.44 -5.39 7.64
N ASP A 126 -5.84 -4.75 8.73
CA ASP A 126 -7.22 -4.57 9.12
C ASP A 126 -7.52 -3.06 9.07
N VAL A 127 -8.27 -2.61 8.06
CA VAL A 127 -8.68 -1.20 7.98
C VAL A 127 -9.75 -0.94 9.02
N LEU A 128 -9.49 -0.02 9.92
CA LEU A 128 -10.38 0.36 11.01
C LEU A 128 -11.24 1.56 10.64
N GLU A 129 -10.63 2.53 9.94
CA GLU A 129 -11.29 3.74 9.47
C GLU A 129 -10.79 4.10 8.07
N ALA A 130 -11.68 4.59 7.23
CA ALA A 130 -11.33 5.12 5.92
C ALA A 130 -12.15 6.39 5.65
N PRO A 131 -11.52 7.50 5.18
CA PRO A 131 -12.23 8.75 4.92
C PRO A 131 -13.12 8.68 3.67
N ARG A 132 -12.97 7.62 2.88
CA ARG A 132 -13.71 7.35 1.63
C ARG A 132 -13.96 5.86 1.46
N PRO A 133 -14.95 5.43 0.65
CA PRO A 133 -15.16 4.02 0.35
C PRO A 133 -13.88 3.37 -0.22
N ILE A 134 -13.55 2.16 0.22
CA ILE A 134 -12.34 1.45 -0.19
C ILE A 134 -12.51 0.85 -1.58
N GLU A 135 -13.63 0.17 -1.81
CA GLU A 135 -13.83 -0.62 -3.03
C GLU A 135 -14.46 0.17 -4.18
N SER A 136 -15.19 1.23 -3.88
CA SER A 136 -15.90 2.04 -4.88
C SER A 136 -15.36 3.46 -4.96
N GLY A 137 -15.56 4.10 -6.12
CA GLY A 137 -15.13 5.47 -6.35
C GLY A 137 -13.61 5.65 -6.31
N GLY A 138 -13.19 6.87 -5.95
CA GLY A 138 -11.79 7.27 -5.94
C GLY A 138 -11.26 7.62 -7.32
N ARG A 139 -10.07 8.20 -7.33
CA ARG A 139 -9.33 8.57 -8.55
C ARG A 139 -8.16 7.62 -8.73
N TRP A 140 -7.96 7.12 -9.95
CA TRP A 140 -7.02 6.04 -10.19
C TRP A 140 -6.05 6.33 -11.33
N CYS A 141 -4.88 5.73 -11.26
CA CYS A 141 -3.88 5.73 -12.33
C CYS A 141 -3.14 4.40 -12.40
N VAL A 142 -2.44 4.16 -13.49
CA VAL A 142 -1.41 3.12 -13.56
C VAL A 142 -0.06 3.79 -13.45
N GLN A 143 0.80 3.30 -12.55
CA GLN A 143 2.18 3.71 -12.41
C GLN A 143 3.10 2.56 -12.82
N ILE A 144 4.09 2.86 -13.66
CA ILE A 144 4.92 1.87 -14.34
C ILE A 144 6.39 2.24 -14.17
N GLY A 145 7.22 1.29 -13.77
CA GLY A 145 8.65 1.47 -13.53
C GLY A 145 9.14 0.62 -12.34
N ALA A 146 10.32 0.91 -11.77
CA ALA A 146 11.24 1.97 -12.22
C ALA A 146 12.07 1.47 -13.40
N PHE A 147 12.26 2.32 -14.40
CA PHE A 147 13.19 2.08 -15.49
C PHE A 147 14.57 2.64 -15.14
N GLN A 148 15.64 1.95 -15.53
CA GLN A 148 17.02 2.41 -15.32
C GLN A 148 17.34 3.56 -16.29
N LEU A 149 16.92 3.44 -17.54
CA LEU A 149 17.16 4.43 -18.57
C LEU A 149 15.94 5.33 -18.78
N GLN A 150 16.18 6.61 -18.95
CA GLN A 150 15.14 7.58 -19.28
C GLN A 150 14.50 7.28 -20.64
N ALA A 151 15.29 6.77 -21.59
CA ALA A 151 14.81 6.46 -22.93
C ALA A 151 13.65 5.46 -22.91
N ASP A 152 13.73 4.41 -22.07
CA ASP A 152 12.69 3.37 -21.96
C ASP A 152 11.39 3.95 -21.41
N ALA A 153 11.49 4.86 -20.45
CA ALA A 153 10.31 5.57 -19.94
C ALA A 153 9.70 6.53 -20.98
N VAL A 154 10.52 7.17 -21.81
CA VAL A 154 10.06 8.04 -22.91
C VAL A 154 9.37 7.24 -24.00
N GLU A 155 9.95 6.09 -24.37
CA GLU A 155 9.36 5.19 -25.37
C GLU A 155 8.01 4.66 -24.89
N LEU A 156 7.94 4.13 -23.67
CA LEU A 156 6.68 3.67 -23.10
C LEU A 156 5.62 4.79 -23.04
N LYS A 157 6.03 6.00 -22.66
CA LYS A 157 5.12 7.15 -22.67
C LYS A 157 4.50 7.36 -24.04
N SER A 158 5.30 7.32 -25.12
CA SER A 158 4.82 7.48 -26.49
C SER A 158 3.82 6.39 -26.86
N GLN A 159 4.17 5.13 -26.61
CA GLN A 159 3.30 3.98 -26.88
C GLN A 159 1.94 4.07 -26.14
N LEU A 160 1.94 4.54 -24.90
CA LEU A 160 0.71 4.72 -24.12
C LEU A 160 -0.14 5.86 -24.64
N LEU A 161 0.44 6.96 -25.12
CA LEU A 161 -0.29 8.06 -25.73
C LEU A 161 -0.98 7.63 -27.02
N ASP A 162 -0.29 6.84 -27.86
CA ASP A 162 -0.86 6.33 -29.12
C ASP A 162 -1.97 5.31 -28.85
N ARG A 163 -1.79 4.44 -27.85
CA ARG A 163 -2.74 3.38 -27.52
C ARG A 163 -3.98 3.88 -26.77
N TYR A 164 -3.86 4.91 -25.95
CA TYR A 164 -4.93 5.45 -25.11
C TYR A 164 -5.11 6.95 -25.36
N PRO A 165 -5.65 7.34 -26.54
CA PRO A 165 -5.88 8.74 -26.88
C PRO A 165 -6.84 9.40 -25.86
N GLY A 166 -6.51 10.62 -25.45
CA GLY A 166 -7.27 11.34 -24.41
C GLY A 166 -6.86 11.05 -22.97
N SER A 167 -5.88 10.13 -22.76
CA SER A 167 -5.26 9.94 -21.45
C SER A 167 -4.13 10.94 -21.21
N GLN A 168 -3.91 11.24 -19.91
CA GLN A 168 -2.74 12.02 -19.49
C GLN A 168 -1.61 11.07 -19.16
N VAL A 169 -0.48 11.15 -19.87
CA VAL A 169 0.71 10.33 -19.62
C VAL A 169 1.86 11.21 -19.18
N LEU A 170 2.34 10.97 -17.96
CA LEU A 170 3.43 11.71 -17.32
C LEU A 170 4.64 10.79 -17.16
N GLN A 171 5.82 11.32 -17.48
CA GLN A 171 7.10 10.68 -17.16
C GLN A 171 7.80 11.53 -16.11
N PHE A 172 8.41 10.89 -15.11
CA PHE A 172 9.12 11.58 -14.03
C PHE A 172 10.27 10.73 -13.47
N LYS A 173 11.24 11.40 -12.86
CA LYS A 173 12.33 10.75 -12.13
C LYS A 173 11.93 10.57 -10.66
N GLY A 174 11.94 9.34 -10.20
CA GLY A 174 11.72 8.98 -8.79
C GLY A 174 13.03 8.57 -8.10
N PRO A 175 12.96 8.17 -6.82
CA PRO A 175 14.14 7.75 -6.05
C PRO A 175 14.84 6.52 -6.60
N THR A 176 14.11 5.64 -7.30
CA THR A 176 14.57 4.33 -7.77
C THR A 176 14.79 4.26 -9.29
N GLY A 177 14.55 5.36 -10.02
CA GLY A 177 14.70 5.40 -11.48
C GLY A 177 13.64 6.28 -12.15
N TYR A 178 13.37 5.99 -13.42
CA TYR A 178 12.39 6.72 -14.21
C TYR A 178 11.04 5.99 -14.18
N TRP A 179 9.96 6.77 -14.15
CA TRP A 179 8.60 6.28 -13.99
C TRP A 179 7.68 6.86 -15.05
N VAL A 180 6.69 6.08 -15.45
CA VAL A 180 5.59 6.55 -16.28
C VAL A 180 4.29 6.38 -15.52
N ARG A 181 3.44 7.42 -15.53
CA ARG A 181 2.10 7.37 -14.96
C ARG A 181 1.09 7.69 -16.05
N ILE A 182 0.10 6.82 -16.22
CA ILE A 182 -1.03 7.07 -17.09
C ILE A 182 -2.29 7.28 -16.26
N ARG A 183 -3.00 8.36 -16.55
CA ARG A 183 -4.29 8.70 -16.00
C ARG A 183 -5.30 8.73 -17.15
N VAL A 184 -6.27 7.84 -17.09
CA VAL A 184 -7.36 7.78 -18.05
C VAL A 184 -8.36 8.92 -17.81
N ALA A 185 -9.29 9.14 -18.75
CA ALA A 185 -10.32 10.15 -18.59
C ALA A 185 -11.08 9.96 -17.28
N GLN A 186 -11.24 11.04 -16.50
CA GLN A 186 -11.90 11.10 -15.20
C GLN A 186 -11.20 10.29 -14.08
N ASP A 187 -9.99 9.80 -14.31
CA ASP A 187 -9.28 8.88 -13.38
C ASP A 187 -10.13 7.65 -13.00
N ASP A 188 -10.91 7.17 -13.96
CA ASP A 188 -11.89 6.10 -13.79
C ASP A 188 -11.23 4.76 -13.39
N LYS A 189 -11.81 4.08 -12.39
CA LYS A 189 -11.24 2.86 -11.83
C LYS A 189 -11.22 1.70 -12.82
N ASP A 190 -12.30 1.50 -13.55
CA ASP A 190 -12.46 0.32 -14.41
C ASP A 190 -11.61 0.47 -15.69
N LYS A 191 -11.61 1.65 -16.30
CA LYS A 191 -10.67 1.96 -17.40
C LYS A 191 -9.22 1.89 -16.95
N THR A 192 -8.89 2.34 -15.73
CA THR A 192 -7.55 2.21 -15.18
C THR A 192 -7.17 0.73 -15.01
N ARG A 193 -8.11 -0.10 -14.56
CA ARG A 193 -7.90 -1.56 -14.44
C ARG A 193 -7.66 -2.23 -15.79
N GLU A 194 -8.36 -1.83 -16.84
CA GLU A 194 -8.11 -2.32 -18.20
C GLU A 194 -6.70 -1.99 -18.67
N VAL A 195 -6.24 -0.75 -18.49
CA VAL A 195 -4.86 -0.35 -18.81
C VAL A 195 -3.86 -1.17 -18.00
N TYR A 196 -4.09 -1.34 -16.70
CA TYR A 196 -3.24 -2.14 -15.81
C TYR A 196 -3.12 -3.59 -16.30
N GLN A 197 -4.24 -4.22 -16.65
CA GLN A 197 -4.28 -5.62 -17.10
C GLN A 197 -3.64 -5.82 -18.48
N GLN A 198 -3.67 -4.82 -19.34
CA GLN A 198 -3.15 -4.87 -20.71
C GLN A 198 -1.69 -4.41 -20.84
N THR A 199 -1.17 -3.70 -19.84
CA THR A 199 0.20 -3.18 -19.87
C THR A 199 1.17 -4.27 -19.42
N ARG A 200 2.21 -4.49 -20.20
CA ARG A 200 3.34 -5.37 -19.89
C ARG A 200 4.62 -4.60 -20.14
N VAL A 201 5.61 -4.79 -19.30
CA VAL A 201 6.92 -4.15 -19.41
C VAL A 201 8.01 -5.20 -19.21
N ASN A 202 9.15 -5.00 -19.86
CA ASN A 202 10.31 -5.88 -19.73
C ASN A 202 11.14 -5.56 -18.48
N GLU A 203 11.02 -4.33 -17.97
CA GLU A 203 11.74 -3.82 -16.81
C GLU A 203 10.78 -3.08 -15.87
N GLY A 204 11.02 -3.20 -14.56
CA GLY A 204 10.17 -2.59 -13.55
C GLY A 204 8.88 -3.37 -13.28
N GLY A 205 7.86 -2.68 -12.81
CA GLY A 205 6.55 -3.24 -12.51
C GLY A 205 5.41 -2.34 -12.99
N VAL A 206 4.21 -2.91 -13.06
CA VAL A 206 2.98 -2.16 -13.34
C VAL A 206 2.12 -2.18 -12.09
N PHE A 207 1.67 -1.02 -11.65
CA PHE A 207 0.94 -0.87 -10.39
C PHE A 207 -0.32 -0.04 -10.60
N MET A 208 -1.44 -0.54 -10.10
CA MET A 208 -2.67 0.23 -10.01
C MET A 208 -2.63 1.07 -8.74
N VAL A 209 -2.81 2.38 -8.86
CA VAL A 209 -2.60 3.34 -7.76
C VAL A 209 -3.81 4.26 -7.63
N ARG A 210 -4.29 4.38 -6.39
CA ARG A 210 -5.31 5.37 -6.03
C ARG A 210 -4.67 6.73 -5.76
N LEU A 211 -5.29 7.82 -6.23
CA LEU A 211 -4.72 9.18 -6.16
C LEU A 211 -5.26 10.01 -4.98
N ASP A 212 -6.34 9.56 -4.33
CA ASP A 212 -7.04 10.27 -3.24
C ASP A 212 -7.10 9.51 -1.92
#